data_fc28328ea84fcc5c259472102670714c
#
_entry.id   fc28328ea84fcc5c259472102670714c
#
_cell.length_a   1.000
_cell.length_b   1.000
_cell.length_c   1.000
_cell.angle_alpha   90.00
_cell.angle_beta   90.00
_cell.angle_gamma   90.00
#
_symmetry.space_group_name_H-M   'P 1'
#
loop_
_entity.id
_entity.type
_entity.pdbx_description
1 polymer ?
#
loop_
_entity_poly.entity_id
_entity_poly.type
_entity_poly.pdbx_seq_one_letter_code
_entity_poly.pdbx_strand_id
1 'polypeptide(L)'
;MLFTAMLCVSFFGCTTGTTDLGYELAQQNKFTKTFKFDQNKDKLSKAVLAALKDREWKVDSVEPEIKASLKHRDYDAKLKIEVKDNFITFDSEGTTLGGEKFVPLRLIDFLRKSVEKHLKEANCPAK
;
A
#
# COMPACT_ATOMS: atom_id res chain seq x y z
N MET A 1 -13.83 15.95 -40.31
CA MET A 1 -13.53 15.86 -39.82
C MET A 1 -13.51 15.77 -38.65
N LEU A 2 -13.52 15.30 -38.34
CA LEU A 2 -13.49 15.21 -37.55
C LEU A 2 -13.20 15.14 -36.57
N PHE A 3 -12.64 14.82 -36.25
CA PHE A 3 -12.24 14.72 -35.39
C PHE A 3 -12.16 15.15 -34.33
N THR A 4 -11.74 15.02 -34.24
CA THR A 4 -11.75 15.92 -33.50
C THR A 4 -12.22 15.63 -32.29
N ALA A 5 -12.84 15.04 -32.25
CA ALA A 5 -13.40 14.81 -31.14
C ALA A 5 -12.66 14.23 -30.16
N MET A 6 -12.08 13.57 -30.33
CA MET A 6 -11.45 12.92 -29.49
C MET A 6 -10.86 13.54 -28.52
N LEU A 7 -10.56 14.37 -28.66
CA LEU A 7 -9.85 14.95 -27.80
C LEU A 7 -10.42 15.07 -26.57
N CYS A 8 -11.39 15.21 -26.47
CA CYS A 8 -11.90 15.49 -25.28
C CYS A 8 -11.75 14.46 -24.38
N VAL A 9 -11.80 13.39 -24.85
CA VAL A 9 -11.68 12.39 -24.06
C VAL A 9 -10.69 12.45 -23.20
N SER A 10 -9.72 12.81 -23.62
CA SER A 10 -8.69 12.72 -22.84
C SER A 10 -8.85 13.33 -21.62
N PHE A 11 -9.51 14.25 -21.49
CA PHE A 11 -9.46 14.83 -20.41
C PHE A 11 -10.01 14.27 -19.34
N PHE A 12 -10.87 13.56 -19.43
CA PHE A 12 -11.35 13.16 -18.40
C PHE A 12 -10.64 12.27 -17.71
N GLY A 13 -9.77 11.65 -18.23
CA GLY A 13 -9.04 10.70 -17.59
C GLY A 13 -8.42 11.24 -16.43
N CYS A 14 -8.10 12.40 -16.45
CA CYS A 14 -7.35 12.87 -15.42
C CYS A 14 -8.04 12.92 -14.19
N THR A 15 -9.26 12.90 -14.19
CA THR A 15 -9.87 13.16 -12.98
C THR A 15 -9.97 12.04 -12.09
N THR A 16 -9.66 10.88 -12.52
CA THR A 16 -9.98 9.79 -11.72
C THR A 16 -9.01 9.43 -10.68
N GLY A 17 -7.82 9.75 -10.78
CA GLY A 17 -6.87 9.59 -9.74
C GLY A 17 -6.55 8.17 -9.36
N THR A 18 -6.35 7.93 -8.08
CA THR A 18 -5.72 6.71 -7.62
C THR A 18 -6.57 5.46 -7.83
N THR A 19 -7.87 5.60 -7.89
CA THR A 19 -8.71 4.43 -8.06
C THR A 19 -8.48 3.80 -9.43
N ASP A 20 -8.46 4.62 -10.47
CA ASP A 20 -8.20 4.07 -11.79
C ASP A 20 -6.79 3.55 -11.92
N LEU A 21 -5.84 4.23 -11.32
CA LEU A 21 -4.46 3.76 -11.37
C LEU A 21 -4.31 2.41 -10.68
N GLY A 22 -5.05 2.19 -9.60
CA GLY A 22 -5.01 0.90 -8.92
C GLY A 22 -5.47 -0.25 -9.81
N TYR A 23 -6.52 -0.04 -10.58
CA TYR A 23 -6.97 -1.07 -11.51
C TYR A 23 -5.96 -1.26 -12.64
N GLU A 24 -5.40 -0.18 -13.15
CA GLU A 24 -4.41 -0.28 -14.21
C GLU A 24 -3.19 -1.07 -13.80
N LEU A 25 -2.66 -0.77 -12.62
CA LEU A 25 -1.48 -1.47 -12.14
C LEU A 25 -1.76 -2.95 -11.94
N ALA A 26 -2.96 -3.27 -11.45
CA ALA A 26 -3.33 -4.66 -11.25
C ALA A 26 -3.38 -5.41 -12.58
N GLN A 27 -3.86 -4.76 -13.64
CA GLN A 27 -3.87 -5.39 -14.95
C GLN A 27 -2.47 -5.62 -15.48
N GLN A 28 -1.53 -4.80 -15.08
CA GLN A 28 -0.13 -4.94 -15.46
C GLN A 28 0.64 -5.86 -14.51
N ASN A 29 -0.05 -6.46 -13.55
CA ASN A 29 0.57 -7.35 -12.55
C ASN A 29 1.63 -6.64 -11.72
N LYS A 30 1.41 -5.37 -11.44
CA LYS A 30 2.36 -4.59 -10.66
C LYS A 30 1.85 -4.43 -9.24
N PHE A 31 1.91 -5.49 -8.49
CA PHE A 31 1.35 -5.53 -7.14
C PHE A 31 2.33 -5.15 -6.04
N THR A 32 3.59 -4.99 -6.35
CA THR A 32 4.60 -4.75 -5.31
C THR A 32 5.09 -3.32 -5.30
N LYS A 33 5.37 -2.82 -4.10
CA LYS A 33 5.99 -1.52 -3.90
C LYS A 33 7.05 -1.67 -2.83
N THR A 34 8.25 -1.17 -3.09
CA THR A 34 9.36 -1.23 -2.15
C THR A 34 9.75 0.17 -1.74
N PHE A 35 9.94 0.36 -0.45
CA PHE A 35 10.37 1.64 0.09
C PHE A 35 11.66 1.47 0.87
N LYS A 36 12.52 2.46 0.81
CA LYS A 36 13.78 2.46 1.52
C LYS A 36 13.66 3.24 2.82
N PHE A 37 14.21 2.66 3.87
CA PHE A 37 14.27 3.31 5.19
C PHE A 37 15.68 3.10 5.73
N ASP A 38 16.15 4.00 6.58
CA ASP A 38 17.48 3.85 7.15
C ASP A 38 17.39 3.22 8.52
N GLN A 39 16.91 2.00 8.60
CA GLN A 39 16.72 1.30 9.86
C GLN A 39 16.94 -0.19 9.68
N ASN A 40 17.28 -0.87 10.76
CA ASN A 40 17.47 -2.31 10.67
C ASN A 40 16.12 -3.02 10.64
N LYS A 41 16.17 -4.29 10.31
CA LYS A 41 14.98 -5.10 10.13
C LYS A 41 14.10 -5.13 11.37
N ASP A 42 14.69 -5.24 12.56
CA ASP A 42 13.91 -5.35 13.79
C ASP A 42 13.08 -4.10 14.04
N LYS A 43 13.68 -2.94 13.86
CA LYS A 43 12.97 -1.68 14.04
C LYS A 43 11.90 -1.52 12.98
N LEU A 44 12.21 -1.90 11.75
CA LEU A 44 11.22 -1.80 10.67
C LEU A 44 10.05 -2.73 10.92
N SER A 45 10.31 -3.96 11.37
CA SER A 45 9.23 -4.90 11.65
C SER A 45 8.30 -4.38 12.73
N LYS A 46 8.87 -3.82 13.80
CA LYS A 46 8.05 -3.26 14.87
C LYS A 46 7.22 -2.07 14.37
N ALA A 47 7.82 -1.22 13.55
CA ALA A 47 7.11 -0.07 13.02
C ALA A 47 5.99 -0.51 12.07
N VAL A 48 6.21 -1.56 11.29
CA VAL A 48 5.18 -2.07 10.40
C VAL A 48 4.01 -2.62 11.21
N LEU A 49 4.29 -3.39 12.25
CA LEU A 49 3.20 -3.95 13.06
C LEU A 49 2.44 -2.84 13.77
N ALA A 50 3.12 -1.81 14.26
CA ALA A 50 2.45 -0.68 14.88
C ALA A 50 1.60 0.09 13.87
N ALA A 51 2.10 0.25 12.65
CA ALA A 51 1.34 0.95 11.61
C ALA A 51 0.08 0.17 11.23
N LEU A 52 0.19 -1.15 11.13
CA LEU A 52 -0.97 -1.97 10.81
C LEU A 52 -2.02 -1.85 11.91
N LYS A 53 -1.59 -1.83 13.15
CA LYS A 53 -2.51 -1.69 14.25
C LYS A 53 -3.20 -0.32 14.22
N ASP A 54 -2.44 0.74 13.96
CA ASP A 54 -3.00 2.08 13.90
C ASP A 54 -4.06 2.22 12.82
N ARG A 55 -3.90 1.50 11.73
CA ARG A 55 -4.84 1.58 10.61
C ARG A 55 -5.87 0.45 10.67
N GLU A 56 -5.89 -0.27 11.77
CA GLU A 56 -6.90 -1.30 12.04
C GLU A 56 -6.87 -2.47 11.06
N TRP A 57 -5.69 -2.80 10.57
CA TRP A 57 -5.52 -3.99 9.77
C TRP A 57 -5.48 -5.21 10.68
N LYS A 58 -5.96 -6.32 10.16
CA LYS A 58 -5.86 -7.58 10.87
C LYS A 58 -4.54 -8.22 10.46
N VAL A 59 -3.73 -8.59 11.43
CA VAL A 59 -2.45 -9.26 11.15
C VAL A 59 -2.72 -10.76 11.20
N ASP A 60 -2.59 -11.41 10.05
CA ASP A 60 -2.87 -12.84 9.93
C ASP A 60 -1.66 -13.70 10.28
N SER A 61 -0.46 -13.22 10.00
CA SER A 61 0.74 -13.93 10.40
C SER A 61 1.91 -12.96 10.41
N VAL A 62 2.99 -13.35 11.08
CA VAL A 62 4.18 -12.51 11.18
C VAL A 62 5.39 -13.22 10.58
N GLU A 63 5.44 -14.54 10.64
CA GLU A 63 6.54 -15.32 10.12
C GLU A 63 6.04 -16.26 9.04
N PRO A 64 6.79 -16.46 7.97
CA PRO A 64 8.08 -15.87 7.66
C PRO A 64 8.01 -14.45 7.16
N GLU A 65 6.83 -13.98 6.83
CA GLU A 65 6.61 -12.62 6.42
C GLU A 65 5.31 -12.14 7.03
N ILE A 66 5.15 -10.84 7.14
CA ILE A 66 3.94 -10.28 7.74
C ILE A 66 2.83 -10.34 6.70
N LYS A 67 1.70 -10.93 7.08
CA LYS A 67 0.52 -10.94 6.23
C LYS A 67 -0.61 -10.24 6.96
N ALA A 68 -1.25 -9.32 6.28
CA ALA A 68 -2.31 -8.53 6.89
C ALA A 68 -3.46 -8.37 5.93
N SER A 69 -4.64 -8.15 6.46
CA SER A 69 -5.83 -7.97 5.65
C SER A 69 -6.70 -6.87 6.23
N LEU A 70 -7.45 -6.22 5.37
CA LEU A 70 -8.39 -5.18 5.76
C LEU A 70 -9.60 -5.30 4.84
N LYS A 71 -10.77 -5.48 5.44
CA LYS A 71 -11.97 -5.61 4.65
C LYS A 71 -12.94 -4.50 5.00
N HIS A 72 -13.45 -3.81 4.00
CA HIS A 72 -14.37 -2.71 4.22
C HIS A 72 -15.28 -2.57 3.00
N ARG A 73 -16.55 -2.91 3.17
CA ARG A 73 -17.50 -2.85 2.07
C ARG A 73 -17.02 -3.68 0.87
N ASP A 74 -16.79 -3.02 -0.25
CA ASP A 74 -16.35 -3.68 -1.47
C ASP A 74 -14.84 -3.88 -1.53
N TYR A 75 -14.13 -3.36 -0.54
CA TYR A 75 -12.68 -3.40 -0.52
C TYR A 75 -12.21 -4.59 0.29
N ASP A 76 -11.43 -5.44 -0.31
CA ASP A 76 -10.85 -6.59 0.36
C ASP A 76 -9.34 -6.51 0.13
N ALA A 77 -8.65 -5.85 1.01
CA ALA A 77 -7.21 -5.61 0.86
C ALA A 77 -6.41 -6.70 1.54
N LYS A 78 -5.41 -7.19 0.86
CA LYS A 78 -4.50 -8.19 1.40
C LYS A 78 -3.08 -7.75 1.09
N LEU A 79 -2.24 -7.78 2.09
CA LEU A 79 -0.84 -7.41 1.90
C LEU A 79 0.07 -8.48 2.46
N LYS A 80 1.12 -8.78 1.72
CA LYS A 80 2.26 -9.50 2.23
C LYS A 80 3.35 -8.47 2.36
N ILE A 81 3.96 -8.39 3.52
CA ILE A 81 4.95 -7.35 3.79
C ILE A 81 6.26 -8.01 4.12
N GLU A 82 7.24 -7.80 3.29
CA GLU A 82 8.56 -8.35 3.49
C GLU A 82 9.45 -7.26 4.06
N VAL A 83 10.09 -7.52 5.19
CA VAL A 83 10.93 -6.53 5.85
C VAL A 83 12.36 -7.01 5.80
N LYS A 84 13.23 -6.17 5.31
CA LYS A 84 14.66 -6.43 5.29
C LYS A 84 15.37 -5.23 5.90
N ASP A 85 16.67 -5.34 6.13
CA ASP A 85 17.39 -4.17 6.59
C ASP A 85 17.26 -3.07 5.56
N ASN A 86 16.81 -1.92 5.98
CA ASN A 86 16.65 -0.73 5.16
C ASN A 86 15.53 -0.76 4.11
N PHE A 87 14.78 -1.85 3.99
CA PHE A 87 13.74 -1.94 2.96
C PHE A 87 12.47 -2.61 3.46
N ILE A 88 11.34 -2.11 2.99
CA ILE A 88 10.05 -2.76 3.21
C ILE A 88 9.39 -2.90 1.85
N THR A 89 8.95 -4.11 1.52
CA THR A 89 8.24 -4.37 0.28
C THR A 89 6.81 -4.77 0.60
N PHE A 90 5.86 -4.05 0.01
CA PHE A 90 4.44 -4.38 0.15
C PHE A 90 3.99 -5.09 -1.12
N ASP A 91 3.39 -6.26 -0.98
CA ASP A 91 2.85 -7.02 -2.10
C ASP A 91 1.34 -7.11 -1.88
N SER A 92 0.57 -6.53 -2.77
CA SER A 92 -0.87 -6.46 -2.63
C SER A 92 -1.62 -7.46 -3.50
N GLU A 93 -0.93 -8.46 -4.01
CA GLU A 93 -1.59 -9.47 -4.83
C GLU A 93 -2.71 -10.13 -4.02
N GLY A 94 -3.87 -10.25 -4.60
CA GLY A 94 -5.03 -10.77 -3.89
C GLY A 94 -6.00 -9.70 -3.42
N THR A 95 -5.60 -8.43 -3.50
CA THR A 95 -6.49 -7.34 -3.14
C THR A 95 -7.52 -7.13 -4.24
N THR A 96 -8.77 -6.93 -3.84
CA THR A 96 -9.84 -6.62 -4.79
C THR A 96 -10.64 -5.41 -4.34
N LEU A 97 -11.21 -4.71 -5.28
CA LEU A 97 -12.14 -3.63 -5.01
C LEU A 97 -13.31 -3.85 -5.95
N GLY A 98 -14.49 -4.05 -5.37
CA GLY A 98 -15.66 -4.36 -6.19
C GLY A 98 -15.55 -5.70 -6.89
N GLY A 99 -14.77 -6.62 -6.32
CA GLY A 99 -14.59 -7.95 -6.91
C GLY A 99 -13.53 -8.02 -7.99
N GLU A 100 -12.86 -6.92 -8.32
CA GLU A 100 -11.85 -6.92 -9.36
C GLU A 100 -10.46 -6.65 -8.77
N LYS A 101 -9.44 -7.20 -9.39
CA LYS A 101 -8.08 -7.01 -8.91
C LYS A 101 -7.75 -5.53 -8.81
N PHE A 102 -7.06 -5.16 -7.76
CA PHE A 102 -6.78 -3.77 -7.49
C PHE A 102 -5.50 -3.61 -6.68
N VAL A 103 -4.74 -2.56 -6.97
CA VAL A 103 -3.54 -2.24 -6.19
C VAL A 103 -3.90 -1.07 -5.26
N PRO A 104 -3.90 -1.27 -3.94
CA PRO A 104 -4.39 -0.26 -3.01
C PRO A 104 -3.33 0.80 -2.70
N LEU A 105 -3.02 1.65 -3.66
CA LEU A 105 -1.95 2.62 -3.51
C LEU A 105 -2.14 3.55 -2.33
N ARG A 106 -3.36 3.99 -2.10
CA ARG A 106 -3.64 4.89 -1.00
C ARG A 106 -3.39 4.22 0.35
N LEU A 107 -3.83 2.97 0.48
CA LEU A 107 -3.63 2.25 1.72
C LEU A 107 -2.16 1.98 1.98
N ILE A 108 -1.41 1.62 0.92
CA ILE A 108 0.02 1.41 1.04
C ILE A 108 0.71 2.70 1.47
N ASP A 109 0.32 3.82 0.89
CA ASP A 109 0.90 5.11 1.25
C ASP A 109 0.60 5.47 2.70
N PHE A 110 -0.61 5.21 3.16
CA PHE A 110 -0.96 5.47 4.56
C PHE A 110 -0.11 4.61 5.49
N LEU A 111 0.11 3.35 5.13
CA LEU A 111 0.96 2.48 5.96
C LEU A 111 2.39 2.99 5.96
N ARG A 112 2.90 3.39 4.81
CA ARG A 112 4.26 3.92 4.74
C ARG A 112 4.41 5.14 5.66
N LYS A 113 3.45 6.04 5.62
CA LYS A 113 3.49 7.22 6.47
C LYS A 113 3.41 6.86 7.95
N SER A 114 2.60 5.87 8.29
CA SER A 114 2.52 5.42 9.68
C SER A 114 3.83 4.78 10.14
N VAL A 115 4.48 4.02 9.25
CA VAL A 115 5.78 3.45 9.58
C VAL A 115 6.78 4.57 9.85
N GLU A 116 6.81 5.59 8.99
CA GLU A 116 7.71 6.71 9.19
C GLU A 116 7.46 7.41 10.52
N LYS A 117 6.20 7.57 10.88
CA LYS A 117 5.85 8.20 12.14
C LYS A 117 6.39 7.39 13.31
N HIS A 118 6.19 6.08 13.30
CA HIS A 118 6.66 5.23 14.38
C HIS A 118 8.18 5.20 14.46
N LEU A 119 8.87 5.25 13.33
CA LEU A 119 10.32 5.31 13.34
C LEU A 119 10.83 6.62 13.93
N LYS A 120 10.15 7.72 13.63
CA LYS A 120 10.53 8.98 14.22
C LYS A 120 10.33 8.98 15.71
N GLU A 121 9.22 8.44 16.18
CA GLU A 121 8.95 8.39 17.60
C GLU A 121 9.95 7.53 18.34
N ALA A 122 10.36 6.42 17.72
CA ALA A 122 11.32 5.56 18.35
C ALA A 122 12.70 6.19 18.42
N ASN A 123 13.02 7.05 17.47
CA ASN A 123 14.31 7.72 17.46
C ASN A 123 14.35 9.02 18.25
N CYS A 124 13.22 9.47 18.76
CA CYS A 124 13.14 10.68 19.50
C CYS A 124 12.81 10.35 20.91
N PRO A 125 13.73 10.06 21.64
CA PRO A 125 13.54 9.60 22.96
C PRO A 125 12.88 10.60 23.75
N ALA A 126 12.80 11.31 23.81
CA ALA A 126 12.21 12.04 24.53
C ALA A 126 11.73 12.50 25.20
N LYS A 127 11.61 12.74 25.42
CA LYS A 127 11.20 13.36 25.98
C LYS A 127 10.78 13.19 26.81
#